data_0b305a321456aebfc61374f3e86b6d89
#
_entry.id   0b305a321456aebfc61374f3e86b6d89
#
_cell.length_a   1.000
_cell.length_b   1.000
_cell.length_c   1.000
_cell.angle_alpha   90.00
_cell.angle_beta   90.00
_cell.angle_gamma   90.00
#
_symmetry.space_group_name_H-M   'P 1'
#
loop_
_entity.id
_entity.type
_entity.pdbx_description
1 polymer ?
#
loop_
_entity_poly.entity_id
_entity_poly.type
_entity_poly.pdbx_seq_one_letter_code
_entity_poly.pdbx_strand_id
1 'polypeptide(L)'
;MITKVLNNKFMQKILIILVVMLVSLETQAQKISNIETTRNWYHIYDDRGKKINSVSTTIGELKGYSADFYIMQHDVWIHTYSPTGKKLHTFTDSSVGRILSVTGNSFTSQKGVWIHTWSKDGKKISTRPAR
;
A
#
# COMPACT_ATOMS: atom_id res chain seq x y z
N MET A 1 -4.26 52.27 -12.41
CA MET A 1 -3.45 51.74 -11.31
C MET A 1 -4.27 50.89 -10.34
N ILE A 2 -5.40 51.37 -9.84
CA ILE A 2 -6.24 50.64 -8.87
C ILE A 2 -6.77 49.32 -9.47
N THR A 3 -7.19 49.35 -10.74
CA THR A 3 -7.69 48.14 -11.44
C THR A 3 -6.60 47.07 -11.60
N LYS A 4 -5.35 47.48 -11.82
CA LYS A 4 -4.22 46.58 -11.98
C LYS A 4 -3.86 45.85 -10.66
N VAL A 5 -3.96 46.56 -9.53
CA VAL A 5 -3.73 46.00 -8.20
C VAL A 5 -4.81 45.02 -7.83
N LEU A 6 -6.08 45.29 -8.14
CA LEU A 6 -7.24 44.38 -7.93
C LEU A 6 -7.08 43.12 -8.76
N ASN A 7 -6.65 43.22 -10.02
CA ASN A 7 -6.43 42.04 -10.88
C ASN A 7 -5.34 41.13 -10.34
N ASN A 8 -4.25 41.69 -9.81
CA ASN A 8 -3.17 40.92 -9.22
C ASN A 8 -3.63 40.12 -7.98
N LYS A 9 -4.40 40.75 -7.10
CA LYS A 9 -4.95 40.08 -5.93
C LYS A 9 -5.91 38.96 -6.32
N PHE A 10 -6.75 39.18 -7.35
CA PHE A 10 -7.67 38.18 -7.86
C PHE A 10 -6.91 36.98 -8.47
N MET A 11 -5.88 37.24 -9.25
CA MET A 11 -5.02 36.21 -9.84
C MET A 11 -4.31 35.38 -8.78
N GLN A 12 -3.81 36.01 -7.70
CA GLN A 12 -3.17 35.30 -6.58
C GLN A 12 -4.16 34.37 -5.87
N LYS A 13 -5.40 34.78 -5.66
CA LYS A 13 -6.43 33.94 -5.04
C LYS A 13 -6.76 32.70 -5.89
N ILE A 14 -6.88 32.87 -7.21
CA ILE A 14 -7.12 31.76 -8.13
C ILE A 14 -5.96 30.77 -8.10
N LEU A 15 -4.73 31.26 -8.10
CA LEU A 15 -3.52 30.43 -8.07
C LEU A 15 -3.47 29.57 -6.79
N ILE A 16 -3.78 30.15 -5.63
CA ILE A 16 -3.81 29.45 -4.34
C ILE A 16 -4.88 28.34 -4.36
N ILE A 17 -6.06 28.58 -4.90
CA ILE A 17 -7.14 27.59 -5.01
C ILE A 17 -6.71 26.42 -5.90
N LEU A 18 -6.05 26.68 -7.03
CA LEU A 18 -5.55 25.63 -7.92
C LEU A 18 -4.49 24.76 -7.26
N VAL A 19 -3.56 25.35 -6.50
CA VAL A 19 -2.53 24.62 -5.77
C VAL A 19 -3.15 23.72 -4.69
N VAL A 20 -4.13 24.22 -3.94
CA VAL A 20 -4.85 23.44 -2.93
C VAL A 20 -5.59 22.26 -3.55
N MET A 21 -6.25 22.44 -4.70
CA MET A 21 -6.92 21.35 -5.42
C MET A 21 -5.95 20.28 -5.91
N LEU A 22 -4.79 20.65 -6.42
CA LEU A 22 -3.75 19.72 -6.85
C LEU A 22 -3.23 18.88 -5.69
N VAL A 23 -2.95 19.52 -4.55
CA VAL A 23 -2.50 18.83 -3.32
C VAL A 23 -3.57 17.84 -2.84
N SER A 24 -4.86 18.22 -2.88
CA SER A 24 -5.95 17.34 -2.49
C SER A 24 -6.05 16.11 -3.39
N LEU A 25 -5.82 16.25 -4.70
CA LEU A 25 -5.82 15.13 -5.64
C LEU A 25 -4.62 14.20 -5.41
N GLU A 26 -3.47 14.74 -5.06
CA GLU A 26 -2.26 13.95 -4.78
C GLU A 26 -2.33 13.18 -3.47
N THR A 27 -3.12 13.65 -2.49
CA THR A 27 -3.24 13.00 -1.18
C THR A 27 -4.27 11.87 -1.16
N GLN A 28 -5.05 11.66 -2.21
CA GLN A 28 -5.96 10.54 -2.28
C GLN A 28 -5.18 9.22 -2.38
N ALA A 29 -5.32 8.40 -1.34
CA ALA A 29 -4.66 7.10 -1.28
C ALA A 29 -5.25 6.18 -2.35
N GLN A 30 -4.39 5.56 -3.14
CA GLN A 30 -4.79 4.53 -4.09
C GLN A 30 -5.12 3.25 -3.34
N LYS A 31 -6.20 2.59 -3.72
CA LYS A 31 -6.67 1.35 -3.10
C LYS A 31 -6.60 0.21 -4.10
N ILE A 32 -6.02 -0.91 -3.65
CA ILE A 32 -5.94 -2.13 -4.44
C ILE A 32 -7.30 -2.81 -4.42
N SER A 33 -7.84 -3.09 -5.60
CA SER A 33 -9.02 -3.92 -5.77
C SER A 33 -8.64 -5.35 -6.20
N ASN A 34 -7.65 -5.47 -7.07
CA ASN A 34 -7.23 -6.76 -7.61
C ASN A 34 -5.75 -6.74 -7.98
N ILE A 35 -5.09 -7.88 -7.80
CA ILE A 35 -3.75 -8.12 -8.33
C ILE A 35 -3.85 -9.32 -9.29
N GLU A 36 -3.56 -9.07 -10.56
CA GLU A 36 -3.58 -10.07 -11.60
C GLU A 36 -2.15 -10.59 -11.80
N THR A 37 -1.96 -11.89 -11.66
CA THR A 37 -0.66 -12.54 -11.80
C THR A 37 -0.55 -13.13 -13.18
N THR A 38 0.46 -12.68 -13.94
CA THR A 38 0.87 -13.31 -15.18
C THR A 38 2.21 -14.03 -14.96
N ARG A 39 2.76 -14.63 -16.01
CA ARG A 39 4.03 -15.36 -15.91
C ARG A 39 5.16 -14.46 -15.39
N ASN A 40 5.22 -13.21 -15.86
CA ASN A 40 6.34 -12.31 -15.61
C ASN A 40 5.97 -11.08 -14.79
N TRP A 41 4.67 -10.83 -14.55
CA TRP A 41 4.21 -9.60 -13.94
C TRP A 41 3.09 -9.81 -12.94
N TYR A 42 3.11 -9.01 -11.88
CA TYR A 42 1.95 -8.73 -11.03
C TYR A 42 1.41 -7.37 -11.46
N HIS A 43 0.17 -7.34 -11.94
CA HIS A 43 -0.52 -6.10 -12.31
C HIS A 43 -1.49 -5.72 -11.19
N ILE A 44 -1.32 -4.54 -10.64
CA ILE A 44 -2.08 -4.05 -9.50
C ILE A 44 -3.11 -3.06 -10.02
N TYR A 45 -4.40 -3.33 -9.75
CA TYR A 45 -5.53 -2.54 -10.24
C TYR A 45 -6.32 -1.94 -9.09
N ASP A 46 -6.89 -0.75 -9.33
CA ASP A 46 -7.82 -0.11 -8.41
C ASP A 46 -9.26 -0.59 -8.63
N ASP A 47 -10.21 -0.04 -7.88
CA ASP A 47 -11.63 -0.40 -7.94
C ASP A 47 -12.32 0.05 -9.23
N ARG A 48 -11.67 0.88 -10.04
CA ARG A 48 -12.15 1.30 -11.37
C ARG A 48 -11.57 0.46 -12.49
N GLY A 49 -10.76 -0.55 -12.16
CA GLY A 49 -10.05 -1.36 -13.14
C GLY A 49 -8.85 -0.67 -13.75
N LYS A 50 -8.42 0.46 -13.20
CA LYS A 50 -7.24 1.18 -13.66
C LYS A 50 -5.99 0.58 -13.02
N LYS A 51 -4.96 0.35 -13.82
CA LYS A 51 -3.68 -0.16 -13.33
C LYS A 51 -2.97 0.89 -12.48
N ILE A 52 -2.69 0.56 -11.22
CA ILE A 52 -1.91 1.40 -10.31
C ILE A 52 -0.42 1.20 -10.60
N ASN A 53 0.00 -0.07 -10.75
CA ASN A 53 1.41 -0.41 -10.88
C ASN A 53 1.55 -1.81 -11.48
N SER A 54 2.75 -2.11 -11.99
CA SER A 54 3.15 -3.45 -12.40
C SER A 54 4.54 -3.73 -11.82
N VAL A 55 4.70 -4.91 -11.22
CA VAL A 55 5.98 -5.34 -10.67
C VAL A 55 6.35 -6.71 -11.24
N SER A 56 7.64 -6.93 -11.43
CA SER A 56 8.15 -8.19 -11.96
C SER A 56 7.93 -9.32 -10.95
N THR A 57 7.58 -10.52 -11.43
CA THR A 57 7.48 -11.70 -10.58
C THR A 57 8.80 -12.11 -9.95
N THR A 58 9.93 -11.53 -10.41
CA THR A 58 11.25 -11.77 -9.82
C THR A 58 11.40 -11.19 -8.41
N ILE A 59 10.52 -10.26 -7.99
CA ILE A 59 10.59 -9.71 -6.64
C ILE A 59 10.14 -10.69 -5.56
N GLY A 60 9.47 -11.77 -5.94
CA GLY A 60 9.03 -12.80 -5.01
C GLY A 60 7.66 -13.35 -5.32
N GLU A 61 7.18 -14.18 -4.39
CA GLU A 61 5.85 -14.77 -4.43
C GLU A 61 4.85 -13.87 -3.71
N LEU A 62 3.69 -13.63 -4.34
CA LEU A 62 2.59 -12.87 -3.71
C LEU A 62 1.95 -13.73 -2.63
N LYS A 63 2.01 -13.27 -1.39
CA LYS A 63 1.45 -13.98 -0.22
C LYS A 63 0.07 -13.50 0.17
N GLY A 64 -0.32 -12.33 -0.26
CA GLY A 64 -1.64 -11.77 0.01
C GLY A 64 -1.66 -10.27 -0.19
N TYR A 65 -2.86 -9.71 -0.19
CA TYR A 65 -3.05 -8.26 -0.30
C TYR A 65 -4.38 -7.84 0.29
N SER A 66 -4.44 -6.57 0.66
CA SER A 66 -5.66 -5.86 1.01
C SER A 66 -5.78 -4.63 0.11
N ALA A 67 -6.73 -3.76 0.40
CA ALA A 67 -6.84 -2.48 -0.30
C ALA A 67 -5.61 -1.58 -0.07
N ASP A 68 -4.91 -1.75 1.04
CA ASP A 68 -3.89 -0.80 1.51
C ASP A 68 -2.45 -1.25 1.29
N PHE A 69 -2.21 -2.54 1.06
CA PHE A 69 -0.85 -3.05 0.86
C PHE A 69 -0.86 -4.46 0.29
N TYR A 70 0.30 -4.92 -0.17
CA TYR A 70 0.50 -6.31 -0.59
C TYR A 70 1.78 -6.89 0.03
N ILE A 71 1.85 -8.21 0.09
CA ILE A 71 2.94 -8.94 0.74
C ILE A 71 3.61 -9.86 -0.28
N MET A 72 4.94 -9.73 -0.39
CA MET A 72 5.78 -10.60 -1.22
C MET A 72 6.77 -11.33 -0.35
N GLN A 73 7.04 -12.59 -0.69
CA GLN A 73 8.11 -13.35 -0.05
C GLN A 73 9.17 -13.73 -1.08
N HIS A 74 10.42 -13.39 -0.77
CA HIS A 74 11.60 -13.79 -1.53
C HIS A 74 12.55 -14.48 -0.56
N ASP A 75 12.73 -15.79 -0.73
CA ASP A 75 13.50 -16.64 0.19
C ASP A 75 12.98 -16.52 1.63
N VAL A 76 13.83 -16.09 2.56
CA VAL A 76 13.49 -15.91 3.97
C VAL A 76 12.93 -14.53 4.29
N TRP A 77 12.82 -13.66 3.28
CA TRP A 77 12.40 -12.28 3.47
C TRP A 77 10.95 -12.09 3.05
N ILE A 78 10.18 -11.48 3.94
CA ILE A 78 8.79 -11.10 3.70
C ILE A 78 8.73 -9.58 3.67
N HIS A 79 8.30 -9.01 2.54
CA HIS A 79 8.22 -7.57 2.35
C HIS A 79 6.78 -7.13 2.21
N THR A 80 6.43 -6.04 2.87
CA THR A 80 5.16 -5.35 2.64
C THR A 80 5.41 -4.13 1.74
N TYR A 81 4.46 -3.87 0.83
CA TYR A 81 4.54 -2.79 -0.15
C TYR A 81 3.25 -2.00 -0.19
N SER A 82 3.37 -0.68 -0.38
CA SER A 82 2.20 0.17 -0.68
C SER A 82 1.63 -0.18 -2.05
N PRO A 83 0.40 0.27 -2.37
CA PRO A 83 -0.19 0.02 -3.68
C PRO A 83 0.68 0.50 -4.85
N THR A 84 1.46 1.55 -4.66
CA THR A 84 2.35 2.12 -5.69
C THR A 84 3.71 1.43 -5.76
N GLY A 85 3.98 0.44 -4.88
CA GLY A 85 5.22 -0.34 -4.91
C GLY A 85 6.32 0.14 -3.97
N LYS A 86 6.01 1.05 -3.05
CA LYS A 86 6.97 1.47 -2.04
C LYS A 86 7.07 0.39 -0.96
N LYS A 87 8.29 -0.08 -0.68
CA LYS A 87 8.54 -1.05 0.41
C LYS A 87 8.27 -0.37 1.75
N LEU A 88 7.38 -0.98 2.55
CA LEU A 88 6.99 -0.45 3.86
C LEU A 88 7.83 -1.08 4.97
N HIS A 89 8.00 -2.41 4.94
CA HIS A 89 8.75 -3.12 5.97
C HIS A 89 9.25 -4.46 5.44
N THR A 90 10.29 -4.98 6.11
CA THR A 90 10.86 -6.30 5.84
C THR A 90 10.84 -7.13 7.12
N PHE A 91 10.24 -8.31 7.01
CA PHE A 91 10.20 -9.32 8.09
C PHE A 91 11.03 -10.52 7.65
N THR A 92 11.38 -11.36 8.62
CA THR A 92 11.90 -12.71 8.33
C THR A 92 10.76 -13.71 8.44
N ASP A 93 10.80 -14.78 7.64
CA ASP A 93 9.80 -15.85 7.71
C ASP A 93 9.84 -16.58 9.06
N SER A 94 11.02 -16.67 9.67
CA SER A 94 11.16 -17.28 10.99
C SER A 94 10.44 -16.50 12.10
N SER A 95 10.31 -15.18 11.95
CA SER A 95 9.60 -14.33 12.91
C SER A 95 8.09 -14.35 12.66
N VAL A 96 7.68 -14.35 11.41
CA VAL A 96 6.27 -14.23 11.01
C VAL A 96 5.59 -15.59 11.02
N GLY A 97 6.22 -16.61 10.45
CA GLY A 97 5.58 -17.89 10.21
C GLY A 97 4.68 -17.86 8.97
N ARG A 98 3.64 -18.69 8.97
CA ARG A 98 2.73 -18.83 7.82
C ARG A 98 1.71 -17.71 7.82
N ILE A 99 1.61 -16.98 6.72
CA ILE A 99 0.61 -15.91 6.56
C ILE A 99 -0.77 -16.53 6.36
N LEU A 100 -1.74 -16.09 7.18
CA LEU A 100 -3.11 -16.61 7.17
C LEU A 100 -4.06 -15.69 6.42
N SER A 101 -4.05 -14.40 6.73
CA SER A 101 -4.99 -13.44 6.14
C SER A 101 -4.38 -12.04 6.10
N VAL A 102 -4.88 -11.22 5.17
CA VAL A 102 -4.46 -9.82 5.00
C VAL A 102 -5.73 -8.98 4.98
N THR A 103 -5.81 -7.97 5.85
CA THR A 103 -7.01 -7.15 6.00
C THR A 103 -6.64 -5.72 6.37
N GLY A 104 -7.10 -4.73 5.59
CA GLY A 104 -6.84 -3.33 5.89
C GLY A 104 -5.35 -3.04 5.97
N ASN A 105 -4.87 -2.56 7.11
CA ASN A 105 -3.48 -2.20 7.35
C ASN A 105 -2.69 -3.28 8.11
N SER A 106 -3.25 -4.50 8.24
CA SER A 106 -2.66 -5.56 9.03
C SER A 106 -2.76 -6.92 8.35
N PHE A 107 -1.98 -7.87 8.84
CA PHE A 107 -2.08 -9.27 8.44
C PHE A 107 -1.89 -10.17 9.66
N THR A 108 -2.42 -11.39 9.57
CA THR A 108 -2.24 -12.42 10.59
C THR A 108 -1.33 -13.52 10.09
N SER A 109 -0.55 -14.09 11.01
CA SER A 109 0.32 -15.21 10.71
C SER A 109 0.28 -16.22 11.86
N GLN A 110 0.63 -17.46 11.56
CA GLN A 110 0.73 -18.52 12.54
C GLN A 110 2.17 -19.01 12.64
N LYS A 111 2.69 -18.96 13.85
CA LYS A 111 3.99 -19.53 14.18
C LYS A 111 3.79 -20.51 15.33
N GLY A 112 3.94 -21.82 15.04
CA GLY A 112 3.63 -22.85 16.03
C GLY A 112 2.17 -22.79 16.47
N VAL A 113 1.96 -22.64 17.77
CA VAL A 113 0.61 -22.58 18.39
C VAL A 113 0.10 -21.14 18.54
N TRP A 114 0.81 -20.17 18.00
CA TRP A 114 0.49 -18.76 18.18
C TRP A 114 0.08 -18.11 16.87
N ILE A 115 -0.98 -17.28 16.95
CA ILE A 115 -1.39 -16.40 15.85
C ILE A 115 -0.99 -14.98 16.23
N HIS A 116 -0.21 -14.35 15.36
CA HIS A 116 0.23 -12.98 15.49
C HIS A 116 -0.51 -12.09 14.51
N THR A 117 -0.85 -10.89 14.95
CA THR A 117 -1.34 -9.82 14.07
C THR A 117 -0.25 -8.76 13.95
N TRP A 118 0.10 -8.43 12.70
CA TRP A 118 1.16 -7.48 12.37
C TRP A 118 0.58 -6.30 11.61
N SER A 119 1.11 -5.10 11.86
CA SER A 119 0.82 -3.98 10.96
C SER A 119 1.68 -4.12 9.70
N LYS A 120 1.22 -3.50 8.61
CA LYS A 120 2.00 -3.43 7.36
C LYS A 120 3.36 -2.75 7.55
N ASP A 121 3.51 -1.93 8.61
CA ASP A 121 4.73 -1.18 8.91
C ASP A 121 5.66 -1.91 9.86
N GLY A 122 5.35 -3.15 10.25
CA GLY A 122 6.26 -4.00 11.01
C GLY A 122 5.99 -4.12 12.49
N LYS A 123 4.91 -3.54 12.99
CA LYS A 123 4.58 -3.59 14.41
C LYS A 123 3.74 -4.82 14.72
N LYS A 124 4.13 -5.59 15.75
CA LYS A 124 3.28 -6.66 16.26
C LYS A 124 2.15 -6.05 17.09
N ILE A 125 0.92 -6.23 16.63
CA ILE A 125 -0.27 -5.65 17.26
C ILE A 125 -0.79 -6.54 18.37
N SER A 126 -0.86 -7.85 18.12
CA SER A 126 -1.41 -8.79 19.10
C SER A 126 -0.88 -10.22 18.86
N THR A 127 -1.03 -11.05 19.89
CA THR A 127 -0.71 -12.47 19.85
C THR A 127 -1.82 -13.21 20.60
N ARG A 128 -2.31 -14.32 20.00
CA ARG A 128 -3.29 -15.17 20.63
C ARG A 128 -3.00 -16.63 20.31
N PRO A 129 -3.50 -17.59 21.14
CA PRO A 129 -3.41 -19.01 20.79
C PRO A 129 -4.16 -19.33 19.49
N ALA A 130 -3.70 -20.34 18.78
CA ALA A 130 -4.26 -20.74 17.48
C ALA A 130 -5.65 -21.41 17.60
N ARG A 131 -6.27 -21.37 18.75
CA ARG A 131 -7.62 -21.93 18.96
C ARG A 131 -8.38 -21.19 20.05
#